data_91b48273eae9b5ce44c06a24775c0639
#
_entry.id   91b48273eae9b5ce44c06a24775c0639
#
_cell.length_a   1.000
_cell.length_b   1.000
_cell.length_c   1.000
_cell.angle_alpha   90.00
_cell.angle_beta   90.00
_cell.angle_gamma   90.00
#
_symmetry.space_group_name_H-M   'P 1'
#
loop_
_entity.id
_entity.type
_entity.pdbx_description
1 polymer ?
#
loop_
_entity_poly.entity_id
_entity_poly.type
_entity_poly.pdbx_seq_one_letter_code
_entity_poly.pdbx_strand_id
1 'polypeptide(L)'
;MSASSPLDDFPIDGSPFHFLREFIDANGGEAAFQGLTTDDVKDRFIVPQTQATKLSLFAQMKQAGDARIQPATWFVSHAWKYKFLDLVKALEAFFADKGGVVIIWLDLFSTSQHSTFSKPPEWWQQTFVTAIGRMGQMVMVMTPWDNPICLTRAWCLIELFACRSSGSHFGVAFPPAERARFLETITERSAAFYDMLGKVNTEKSECSRDEDRQRIFTAVRGLDGGFSGLDRSVMSTMTEWLERQLAEEMAGAVACGQEDVECRMMNALADMFKSKGEYDRALPLYEECLAKRKRVLGDDHPDTLTSLNNLALLFDSKGEYDRALPLYEECLAKRKRVL
;
A
#
# COMPACT_ATOMS: atom_id res chain seq x y z
N MET A 1 4.05 34.97 22.42
CA MET A 1 3.75 33.56 22.73
C MET A 1 4.06 32.81 21.44
N SER A 2 5.12 31.96 21.42
CA SER A 2 5.37 31.10 20.26
C SER A 2 4.23 30.13 20.14
N ALA A 3 3.61 30.04 18.95
CA ALA A 3 2.63 29.02 18.69
C ALA A 3 3.30 27.63 18.93
N SER A 4 2.70 26.80 19.80
CA SER A 4 3.17 25.44 20.01
C SER A 4 3.18 24.69 18.67
N SER A 5 4.23 23.91 18.42
CA SER A 5 4.30 23.07 17.21
C SER A 5 3.13 22.07 17.22
N PRO A 6 2.51 21.77 16.08
CA PRO A 6 1.52 20.69 15.99
C PRO A 6 2.01 19.35 16.55
N LEU A 7 3.34 19.15 16.63
CA LEU A 7 3.98 17.93 17.13
C LEU A 7 4.24 17.92 18.63
N ASP A 8 4.04 19.04 19.36
CA ASP A 8 4.40 19.09 20.79
C ASP A 8 3.67 18.01 21.63
N ASP A 9 2.52 17.53 21.14
CA ASP A 9 1.69 16.52 21.80
C ASP A 9 1.59 15.19 21.02
N PHE A 10 2.25 15.05 19.84
CA PHE A 10 2.18 13.82 19.05
C PHE A 10 3.41 12.95 19.30
N PRO A 11 3.24 11.69 19.70
CA PRO A 11 4.37 10.80 19.95
C PRO A 11 5.01 10.40 18.61
N ILE A 12 6.21 10.89 18.34
CA ILE A 12 6.97 10.58 17.10
C ILE A 12 7.97 9.44 17.29
N ASP A 13 8.07 8.90 18.50
CA ASP A 13 9.00 7.83 18.81
C ASP A 13 8.48 6.48 18.28
N GLY A 14 9.41 5.68 17.79
CA GLY A 14 9.20 4.33 17.32
C GLY A 14 10.30 3.39 17.82
N SER A 15 10.31 2.17 17.30
CA SER A 15 11.34 1.17 17.59
C SER A 15 11.84 0.52 16.29
N PRO A 16 13.02 -0.14 16.29
CA PRO A 16 13.41 -1.01 15.20
C PRO A 16 12.30 -2.02 14.89
N PHE A 17 12.04 -2.29 13.61
CA PHE A 17 10.92 -3.16 13.22
C PHE A 17 11.03 -4.60 13.79
N HIS A 18 12.24 -5.09 14.04
CA HIS A 18 12.47 -6.39 14.69
C HIS A 18 11.95 -6.46 16.13
N PHE A 19 11.70 -5.31 16.78
CA PHE A 19 11.03 -5.27 18.07
C PHE A 19 9.69 -6.00 18.08
N LEU A 20 8.99 -6.04 16.95
CA LEU A 20 7.73 -6.78 16.83
C LEU A 20 7.91 -8.27 17.14
N ARG A 21 9.01 -8.85 16.65
CA ARG A 21 9.35 -10.25 16.90
C ARG A 21 9.76 -10.46 18.36
N GLU A 22 10.61 -9.58 18.88
CA GLU A 22 11.02 -9.60 20.29
C GLU A 22 9.82 -9.50 21.23
N PHE A 23 8.83 -8.65 20.88
CA PHE A 23 7.60 -8.50 21.66
C PHE A 23 6.77 -9.79 21.66
N ILE A 24 6.65 -10.46 20.52
CA ILE A 24 5.97 -11.76 20.41
C ILE A 24 6.67 -12.81 21.29
N ASP A 25 7.99 -12.91 21.18
CA ASP A 25 8.78 -13.90 21.90
C ASP A 25 8.70 -13.68 23.42
N ALA A 26 8.77 -12.43 23.88
CA ALA A 26 8.65 -12.05 25.28
C ALA A 26 7.26 -12.33 25.88
N ASN A 27 6.22 -12.46 25.03
CA ASN A 27 4.83 -12.65 25.47
C ASN A 27 4.27 -14.03 25.13
N GLY A 28 5.13 -15.04 25.01
CA GLY A 28 4.72 -16.46 24.87
C GLY A 28 4.84 -17.02 23.46
N GLY A 29 5.55 -16.32 22.57
CA GLY A 29 5.83 -16.76 21.21
C GLY A 29 4.61 -16.69 20.28
N GLU A 30 4.76 -17.12 19.03
CA GLU A 30 3.68 -17.07 18.02
C GLU A 30 2.39 -17.79 18.48
N ALA A 31 2.50 -18.84 19.27
CA ALA A 31 1.34 -19.60 19.74
C ALA A 31 0.39 -18.73 20.59
N ALA A 32 0.92 -17.80 21.39
CA ALA A 32 0.12 -16.90 22.21
C ALA A 32 -0.61 -15.82 21.37
N PHE A 33 -0.14 -15.56 20.15
CA PHE A 33 -0.70 -14.55 19.22
C PHE A 33 -1.55 -15.18 18.10
N GLN A 34 -1.66 -16.50 18.07
CA GLN A 34 -2.38 -17.19 17.00
C GLN A 34 -3.84 -16.75 16.93
N GLY A 35 -4.24 -16.21 15.78
CA GLY A 35 -5.60 -15.75 15.51
C GLY A 35 -5.96 -14.40 16.13
N LEU A 36 -5.10 -13.81 16.97
CA LEU A 36 -5.36 -12.49 17.58
C LEU A 36 -5.27 -11.37 16.54
N THR A 37 -6.21 -10.44 16.60
CA THR A 37 -6.15 -9.16 15.87
C THR A 37 -5.25 -8.16 16.61
N THR A 38 -4.91 -7.06 15.96
CA THR A 38 -4.19 -5.96 16.63
C THR A 38 -4.97 -5.42 17.85
N ASP A 39 -6.30 -5.40 17.74
CA ASP A 39 -7.17 -4.98 18.86
C ASP A 39 -7.11 -5.96 20.03
N ASP A 40 -7.13 -7.26 19.77
CA ASP A 40 -6.95 -8.29 20.81
C ASP A 40 -5.57 -8.19 21.48
N VAL A 41 -4.52 -7.91 20.70
CA VAL A 41 -3.15 -7.73 21.23
C VAL A 41 -3.08 -6.50 22.14
N LYS A 42 -3.73 -5.39 21.76
CA LYS A 42 -3.88 -4.22 22.63
C LYS A 42 -4.46 -4.61 23.98
N ASP A 43 -5.61 -5.27 23.97
CA ASP A 43 -6.33 -5.58 25.22
C ASP A 43 -5.62 -6.62 26.07
N ARG A 44 -4.99 -7.61 25.44
CA ARG A 44 -4.37 -8.72 26.15
C ARG A 44 -2.97 -8.40 26.68
N PHE A 45 -2.19 -7.60 25.96
CA PHE A 45 -0.78 -7.40 26.29
C PHE A 45 -0.42 -5.95 26.59
N ILE A 46 -0.92 -4.96 25.81
CA ILE A 46 -0.48 -3.58 25.95
C ILE A 46 -1.17 -2.88 27.12
N VAL A 47 -2.50 -2.94 27.18
CA VAL A 47 -3.28 -2.31 28.25
C VAL A 47 -2.87 -2.79 29.64
N PRO A 48 -2.70 -4.11 29.91
CA PRO A 48 -2.22 -4.56 31.21
C PRO A 48 -0.81 -4.08 31.56
N GLN A 49 0.13 -4.10 30.59
CA GLN A 49 1.52 -3.70 30.80
C GLN A 49 1.66 -2.19 31.10
N THR A 50 0.78 -1.37 30.55
CA THR A 50 0.82 0.09 30.69
C THR A 50 -0.21 0.64 31.66
N GLN A 51 -0.95 -0.22 32.36
CA GLN A 51 -2.05 0.16 33.26
C GLN A 51 -1.62 1.13 34.41
N ALA A 52 -0.44 0.91 34.98
CA ALA A 52 0.05 1.70 36.10
C ALA A 52 0.45 3.13 35.71
N THR A 53 1.06 3.29 34.53
CA THR A 53 1.58 4.58 34.05
C THR A 53 0.60 5.35 33.18
N LYS A 54 -0.34 4.64 32.52
CA LYS A 54 -1.23 5.18 31.49
C LYS A 54 -0.50 5.77 30.28
N LEU A 55 0.81 5.55 30.16
CA LEU A 55 1.61 5.94 29.02
C LEU A 55 1.46 4.96 27.85
N SER A 56 1.94 5.33 26.67
CA SER A 56 2.18 4.35 25.63
C SER A 56 3.31 3.40 26.01
N LEU A 57 3.37 2.21 25.40
CA LEU A 57 4.44 1.27 25.71
C LEU A 57 5.81 1.88 25.39
N PHE A 58 5.96 2.56 24.26
CA PHE A 58 7.23 3.19 23.90
C PHE A 58 7.60 4.37 24.79
N ALA A 59 6.63 5.17 25.24
CA ALA A 59 6.91 6.21 26.21
C ALA A 59 7.40 5.64 27.57
N GLN A 60 6.81 4.53 28.00
CA GLN A 60 7.25 3.83 29.22
C GLN A 60 8.66 3.25 29.07
N MET A 61 8.96 2.60 27.94
CA MET A 61 10.29 2.07 27.63
C MET A 61 11.33 3.19 27.56
N LYS A 62 11.01 4.30 26.90
CA LYS A 62 11.89 5.48 26.79
C LYS A 62 12.22 6.07 28.17
N GLN A 63 11.22 6.19 29.06
CA GLN A 63 11.44 6.64 30.45
C GLN A 63 12.31 5.67 31.24
N ALA A 64 12.27 4.38 30.93
CA ALA A 64 13.14 3.36 31.51
C ALA A 64 14.57 3.36 30.90
N GLY A 65 14.87 4.24 29.97
CA GLY A 65 16.19 4.37 29.34
C GLY A 65 16.44 3.38 28.19
N ASP A 66 15.41 2.78 27.61
CA ASP A 66 15.58 1.85 26.49
C ASP A 66 16.03 2.58 25.21
N ALA A 67 17.28 2.34 24.82
CA ALA A 67 17.92 3.00 23.67
C ALA A 67 17.32 2.60 22.30
N ARG A 68 16.48 1.55 22.23
CA ARG A 68 15.76 1.17 21.02
C ARG A 68 14.69 2.18 20.63
N ILE A 69 14.17 2.95 21.60
CA ILE A 69 13.13 3.94 21.36
C ILE A 69 13.75 5.23 20.83
N GLN A 70 13.52 5.51 19.57
CA GLN A 70 14.12 6.61 18.81
C GLN A 70 13.05 7.30 17.94
N PRO A 71 13.33 8.50 17.39
CA PRO A 71 12.45 9.09 16.39
C PRO A 71 12.20 8.14 15.22
N ALA A 72 10.94 7.91 14.89
CA ALA A 72 10.57 7.01 13.81
C ALA A 72 10.94 7.58 12.44
N THR A 73 11.29 6.67 11.52
CA THR A 73 11.58 6.97 10.12
C THR A 73 10.52 6.40 9.18
N TRP A 74 9.64 5.54 9.69
CA TRP A 74 8.52 4.97 8.95
C TRP A 74 7.23 5.04 9.77
N PHE A 75 6.19 5.55 9.16
CA PHE A 75 4.82 5.48 9.67
C PHE A 75 4.16 4.20 9.17
N VAL A 76 3.61 3.38 10.07
CA VAL A 76 2.88 2.15 9.71
C VAL A 76 1.39 2.38 9.83
N SER A 77 0.69 2.33 8.70
CA SER A 77 -0.78 2.35 8.62
C SER A 77 -1.33 0.94 8.51
N HIS A 78 -2.34 0.60 9.29
CA HIS A 78 -2.98 -0.70 9.24
C HIS A 78 -4.41 -0.67 9.79
N ALA A 79 -5.19 -1.70 9.52
CA ALA A 79 -6.49 -1.89 10.16
C ALA A 79 -6.36 -2.76 11.41
N TRP A 80 -6.90 -2.31 12.54
CA TRP A 80 -6.82 -3.02 13.82
C TRP A 80 -7.51 -4.39 13.83
N LYS A 81 -8.40 -4.64 12.86
CA LYS A 81 -9.03 -5.95 12.62
C LYS A 81 -8.11 -6.97 11.93
N TYR A 82 -6.91 -6.56 11.47
CA TYR A 82 -5.95 -7.50 10.91
C TYR A 82 -5.36 -8.40 11.98
N LYS A 83 -5.08 -9.65 11.60
CA LYS A 83 -4.34 -10.56 12.47
C LYS A 83 -2.95 -10.02 12.70
N PHE A 84 -2.54 -9.94 13.96
CA PHE A 84 -1.26 -9.32 14.33
C PHE A 84 -0.05 -10.05 13.72
N LEU A 85 -0.09 -11.38 13.67
CA LEU A 85 0.99 -12.15 13.01
C LEU A 85 1.09 -11.88 11.51
N ASP A 86 -0.02 -11.63 10.82
CA ASP A 86 0.00 -11.29 9.40
C ASP A 86 0.55 -9.86 9.18
N LEU A 87 0.23 -8.91 10.07
CA LEU A 87 0.83 -7.58 10.12
C LEU A 87 2.36 -7.69 10.26
N VAL A 88 2.84 -8.48 11.23
CA VAL A 88 4.28 -8.64 11.48
C VAL A 88 4.97 -9.27 10.28
N LYS A 89 4.43 -10.36 9.72
CA LYS A 89 4.98 -11.01 8.51
C LYS A 89 5.02 -10.09 7.29
N ALA A 90 4.00 -9.24 7.13
CA ALA A 90 3.97 -8.26 6.05
C ALA A 90 5.09 -7.23 6.19
N LEU A 91 5.31 -6.70 7.40
CA LEU A 91 6.35 -5.73 7.68
C LEU A 91 7.75 -6.36 7.58
N GLU A 92 7.94 -7.57 8.08
CA GLU A 92 9.21 -8.32 7.93
C GLU A 92 9.56 -8.50 6.45
N ALA A 93 8.62 -8.93 5.64
CA ALA A 93 8.82 -9.09 4.19
C ALA A 93 9.11 -7.76 3.49
N PHE A 94 8.43 -6.69 3.89
CA PHE A 94 8.61 -5.36 3.30
C PHE A 94 9.96 -4.73 3.64
N PHE A 95 10.48 -4.98 4.84
CA PHE A 95 11.73 -4.41 5.31
C PHE A 95 12.96 -5.31 5.12
N ALA A 96 12.80 -6.55 4.67
CA ALA A 96 13.87 -7.54 4.54
C ALA A 96 15.08 -7.04 3.74
N ASP A 97 14.83 -6.36 2.62
CA ASP A 97 15.85 -5.88 1.70
C ASP A 97 16.21 -4.39 1.88
N LYS A 98 15.63 -3.73 2.89
CA LYS A 98 15.92 -2.32 3.16
C LYS A 98 17.15 -2.21 4.04
N GLY A 99 18.22 -1.60 3.50
CA GLY A 99 19.43 -1.35 4.25
C GLY A 99 19.24 -0.34 5.38
N GLY A 100 20.09 -0.42 6.41
CA GLY A 100 20.11 0.51 7.53
C GLY A 100 19.13 0.15 8.66
N VAL A 101 19.07 1.02 9.67
CA VAL A 101 18.17 0.86 10.81
C VAL A 101 16.80 1.44 10.48
N VAL A 102 15.80 0.57 10.38
CA VAL A 102 14.40 0.96 10.15
C VAL A 102 13.70 1.14 11.49
N ILE A 103 13.33 2.37 11.82
CA ILE A 103 12.55 2.71 13.03
C ILE A 103 11.11 2.92 12.62
N ILE A 104 10.20 2.09 13.10
CA ILE A 104 8.77 2.15 12.80
C ILE A 104 7.97 2.82 13.90
N TRP A 105 7.05 3.68 13.50
CA TRP A 105 5.95 4.15 14.33
C TRP A 105 4.74 3.27 14.07
N LEU A 106 4.23 2.65 15.13
CA LEU A 106 3.00 1.85 15.08
C LEU A 106 2.11 2.29 16.23
N ASP A 107 0.90 2.73 15.94
CA ASP A 107 -0.05 3.31 16.88
C ASP A 107 -0.29 2.43 18.11
N LEU A 108 -0.30 1.10 17.94
CA LEU A 108 -0.44 0.13 19.01
C LEU A 108 0.56 0.36 20.16
N PHE A 109 1.80 0.70 19.83
CA PHE A 109 2.91 0.86 20.79
C PHE A 109 3.28 2.33 21.05
N SER A 110 3.09 3.19 20.05
CA SER A 110 3.51 4.59 20.07
C SER A 110 2.50 5.49 20.77
N THR A 111 1.21 5.12 20.78
CA THR A 111 0.15 5.92 21.42
C THR A 111 -0.34 5.29 22.72
N SER A 112 -0.82 6.12 23.68
CA SER A 112 -1.46 5.60 24.89
C SER A 112 -2.79 4.93 24.53
N GLN A 113 -2.97 3.69 25.00
CA GLN A 113 -4.19 2.93 24.83
C GLN A 113 -5.23 3.16 25.94
N HIS A 114 -4.95 4.10 26.85
CA HIS A 114 -5.80 4.42 28.01
C HIS A 114 -6.54 5.74 27.89
N SER A 115 -6.13 6.61 26.97
CA SER A 115 -6.73 7.92 26.76
C SER A 115 -7.23 8.08 25.36
N THR A 116 -8.44 8.62 25.22
CA THR A 116 -8.90 9.14 23.95
C THR A 116 -8.32 10.52 23.76
N PHE A 117 -7.56 10.74 22.70
CA PHE A 117 -7.14 12.09 22.34
C PHE A 117 -8.37 12.94 22.01
N SER A 118 -8.70 13.87 22.91
CA SER A 118 -9.79 14.84 22.68
C SER A 118 -9.25 16.10 21.99
N LYS A 119 -8.66 15.93 20.78
CA LYS A 119 -8.14 17.05 20.00
C LYS A 119 -9.16 17.48 18.94
N PRO A 120 -9.17 18.78 18.53
CA PRO A 120 -10.07 19.24 17.48
C PRO A 120 -9.73 18.62 16.10
N PRO A 121 -10.69 18.57 15.15
CA PRO A 121 -10.51 17.93 13.85
C PRO A 121 -9.29 18.45 13.06
N GLU A 122 -9.08 19.77 13.08
CA GLU A 122 -8.00 20.43 12.32
C GLU A 122 -6.61 20.04 12.87
N TRP A 123 -6.53 19.77 14.18
CA TRP A 123 -5.30 19.30 14.79
C TRP A 123 -4.83 17.97 14.21
N TRP A 124 -5.75 17.03 14.02
CA TRP A 124 -5.43 15.70 13.50
C TRP A 124 -4.84 15.78 12.09
N GLN A 125 -5.48 16.57 11.19
CA GLN A 125 -5.01 16.72 9.83
C GLN A 125 -3.58 17.29 9.78
N GLN A 126 -3.35 18.42 10.45
CA GLN A 126 -2.03 19.06 10.48
C GLN A 126 -0.98 18.17 11.13
N THR A 127 -1.35 17.48 12.20
CA THR A 127 -0.44 16.63 12.95
C THR A 127 -0.01 15.41 12.15
N PHE A 128 -0.93 14.72 11.47
CA PHE A 128 -0.56 13.59 10.60
C PHE A 128 0.30 14.03 9.42
N VAL A 129 -0.04 15.13 8.74
CA VAL A 129 0.78 15.67 7.65
C VAL A 129 2.19 16.00 8.15
N THR A 130 2.30 16.65 9.31
CA THR A 130 3.59 17.04 9.89
C THR A 130 4.38 15.82 10.39
N ALA A 131 3.72 14.87 11.08
CA ALA A 131 4.37 13.69 11.62
C ALA A 131 4.87 12.75 10.52
N ILE A 132 4.02 12.43 9.55
CA ILE A 132 4.38 11.57 8.40
C ILE A 132 5.45 12.28 7.55
N GLY A 133 5.32 13.61 7.33
CA GLY A 133 6.34 14.39 6.63
C GLY A 133 7.70 14.38 7.33
N ARG A 134 7.72 14.40 8.67
CA ARG A 134 8.96 14.31 9.45
C ARG A 134 9.59 12.92 9.40
N MET A 135 8.80 11.86 9.38
CA MET A 135 9.26 10.48 9.18
C MET A 135 9.71 10.25 7.74
N GLY A 136 9.13 10.98 6.78
CA GLY A 136 9.46 10.95 5.36
C GLY A 136 8.97 9.72 4.61
N GLN A 137 8.48 8.70 5.32
CA GLN A 137 8.10 7.42 4.74
C GLN A 137 6.87 6.85 5.45
N MET A 138 5.98 6.24 4.67
CA MET A 138 4.80 5.54 5.16
C MET A 138 4.66 4.18 4.47
N VAL A 139 4.30 3.17 5.22
CA VAL A 139 3.90 1.86 4.71
C VAL A 139 2.51 1.52 5.19
N MET A 140 1.65 1.10 4.26
CA MET A 140 0.31 0.59 4.58
C MET A 140 0.28 -0.93 4.45
N VAL A 141 -0.17 -1.62 5.49
CA VAL A 141 -0.38 -3.06 5.42
C VAL A 141 -1.73 -3.35 4.79
N MET A 142 -1.74 -4.16 3.72
CA MET A 142 -2.96 -4.53 3.00
C MET A 142 -3.18 -6.04 2.99
N THR A 143 -4.31 -6.47 3.53
CA THR A 143 -4.76 -7.88 3.49
C THR A 143 -6.27 -7.97 3.75
N PRO A 144 -7.04 -8.75 2.94
CA PRO A 144 -6.65 -9.23 1.62
C PRO A 144 -6.47 -8.07 0.63
N TRP A 145 -5.64 -8.24 -0.40
CA TRP A 145 -5.27 -7.14 -1.30
C TRP A 145 -6.46 -6.65 -2.16
N ASP A 146 -7.39 -7.52 -2.53
CA ASP A 146 -8.54 -7.25 -3.40
C ASP A 146 -9.77 -6.68 -2.66
N ASN A 147 -9.72 -6.69 -1.33
CA ASN A 147 -10.73 -6.08 -0.46
C ASN A 147 -10.10 -5.62 0.87
N PRO A 148 -9.12 -4.73 0.85
CA PRO A 148 -8.35 -4.37 2.04
C PRO A 148 -9.18 -3.54 3.02
N ILE A 149 -9.26 -3.99 4.26
CA ILE A 149 -10.00 -3.29 5.31
C ILE A 149 -9.46 -1.88 5.53
N CYS A 150 -8.14 -1.65 5.38
CA CYS A 150 -7.55 -0.33 5.56
C CYS A 150 -8.16 0.73 4.63
N LEU A 151 -8.57 0.38 3.41
CA LEU A 151 -9.23 1.31 2.49
C LEU A 151 -10.72 1.55 2.79
N THR A 152 -11.28 0.86 3.78
CA THR A 152 -12.62 1.14 4.31
C THR A 152 -12.60 1.92 5.63
N ARG A 153 -11.40 2.22 6.16
CA ARG A 153 -11.21 2.87 7.45
C ARG A 153 -10.88 4.36 7.27
N ALA A 154 -11.68 5.23 7.87
CA ALA A 154 -11.50 6.68 7.73
C ALA A 154 -10.11 7.17 8.18
N TRP A 155 -9.55 6.59 9.26
CA TRP A 155 -8.20 6.91 9.72
C TRP A 155 -7.15 6.58 8.67
N CYS A 156 -7.17 5.36 8.11
CA CYS A 156 -6.18 4.96 7.10
C CYS A 156 -6.26 5.81 5.82
N LEU A 157 -7.46 6.25 5.42
CA LEU A 157 -7.64 7.13 4.27
C LEU A 157 -7.05 8.53 4.51
N ILE A 158 -7.21 9.09 5.73
CA ILE A 158 -6.57 10.36 6.12
C ILE A 158 -5.04 10.22 6.23
N GLU A 159 -4.54 9.13 6.75
CA GLU A 159 -3.10 8.86 6.81
C GLU A 159 -2.49 8.81 5.41
N LEU A 160 -3.18 8.18 4.45
CA LEU A 160 -2.76 8.14 3.06
C LEU A 160 -2.78 9.53 2.41
N PHE A 161 -3.82 10.32 2.68
CA PHE A 161 -3.89 11.73 2.26
C PHE A 161 -2.75 12.55 2.88
N ALA A 162 -2.45 12.36 4.15
CA ALA A 162 -1.36 13.06 4.84
C ALA A 162 0.01 12.69 4.25
N CYS A 163 0.22 11.42 3.91
CA CYS A 163 1.42 10.95 3.23
C CYS A 163 1.61 11.66 1.88
N ARG A 164 0.56 11.73 1.06
CA ARG A 164 0.61 12.44 -0.22
C ARG A 164 0.84 13.94 -0.03
N SER A 165 0.11 14.56 0.88
CA SER A 165 0.19 16.02 1.13
C SER A 165 1.56 16.45 1.67
N SER A 166 2.25 15.59 2.39
CA SER A 166 3.61 15.84 2.91
C SER A 166 4.71 15.53 1.90
N GLY A 167 4.38 14.93 0.74
CA GLY A 167 5.37 14.46 -0.23
C GLY A 167 6.19 13.26 0.25
N SER A 168 5.73 12.54 1.27
CA SER A 168 6.41 11.39 1.83
C SER A 168 6.35 10.18 0.90
N HIS A 169 7.37 9.31 0.98
CA HIS A 169 7.37 8.05 0.24
C HIS A 169 6.27 7.12 0.77
N PHE A 170 5.48 6.57 -0.16
CA PHE A 170 4.42 5.61 0.13
C PHE A 170 4.78 4.21 -0.34
N GLY A 171 4.62 3.20 0.51
CA GLY A 171 4.75 1.79 0.20
C GLY A 171 3.57 0.97 0.71
N VAL A 172 3.41 -0.23 0.16
CA VAL A 172 2.42 -1.21 0.64
C VAL A 172 3.13 -2.49 1.04
N ALA A 173 2.82 -2.98 2.23
CA ALA A 173 3.28 -4.25 2.75
C ALA A 173 2.18 -5.30 2.67
N PHE A 174 2.51 -6.47 2.12
CA PHE A 174 1.64 -7.63 2.09
C PHE A 174 2.26 -8.79 2.86
N PRO A 175 1.45 -9.63 3.52
CA PRO A 175 1.91 -10.97 3.88
C PRO A 175 2.43 -11.70 2.63
N PRO A 176 3.49 -12.55 2.72
CA PRO A 176 4.11 -13.14 1.53
C PRO A 176 3.15 -13.85 0.57
N ALA A 177 2.18 -14.61 1.09
CA ALA A 177 1.17 -15.29 0.27
C ALA A 177 0.24 -14.29 -0.46
N GLU A 178 -0.13 -13.19 0.19
CA GLU A 178 -0.94 -12.13 -0.41
C GLU A 178 -0.18 -11.39 -1.50
N ARG A 179 1.13 -11.13 -1.32
CA ARG A 179 1.96 -10.52 -2.34
C ARG A 179 2.03 -11.37 -3.61
N ALA A 180 2.22 -12.68 -3.44
CA ALA A 180 2.24 -13.60 -4.57
C ALA A 180 0.90 -13.59 -5.33
N ARG A 181 -0.24 -13.69 -4.61
CA ARG A 181 -1.59 -13.63 -5.18
C ARG A 181 -1.87 -12.28 -5.87
N PHE A 182 -1.41 -11.19 -5.28
CA PHE A 182 -1.52 -9.85 -5.86
C PHE A 182 -0.80 -9.78 -7.21
N LEU A 183 0.49 -10.13 -7.26
CA LEU A 183 1.29 -10.06 -8.48
C LEU A 183 0.74 -10.98 -9.59
N GLU A 184 0.35 -12.21 -9.25
CA GLU A 184 -0.29 -13.12 -10.19
C GLU A 184 -1.55 -12.50 -10.79
N THR A 185 -2.48 -12.04 -9.94
CA THR A 185 -3.75 -11.46 -10.42
C THR A 185 -3.54 -10.19 -11.26
N ILE A 186 -2.63 -9.29 -10.87
CA ILE A 186 -2.40 -8.03 -11.59
C ILE A 186 -1.76 -8.29 -12.96
N THR A 187 -0.89 -9.29 -13.07
CA THR A 187 -0.27 -9.64 -14.34
C THR A 187 -1.23 -10.35 -15.31
N GLU A 188 -2.23 -11.04 -14.79
CA GLU A 188 -3.30 -11.65 -15.59
C GLU A 188 -4.40 -10.65 -15.95
N ARG A 189 -4.78 -9.80 -15.00
CA ARG A 189 -5.88 -8.83 -15.14
C ARG A 189 -5.59 -7.56 -14.35
N SER A 190 -4.87 -6.63 -14.94
CA SER A 190 -4.53 -5.33 -14.33
C SER A 190 -5.76 -4.53 -13.87
N ALA A 191 -6.90 -4.69 -14.55
CA ALA A 191 -8.17 -4.06 -14.18
C ALA A 191 -8.66 -4.45 -12.77
N ALA A 192 -8.23 -5.60 -12.22
CA ALA A 192 -8.63 -6.03 -10.87
C ALA A 192 -8.23 -5.02 -9.78
N PHE A 193 -7.13 -4.29 -10.00
CA PHE A 193 -6.71 -3.24 -9.09
C PHE A 193 -7.66 -2.05 -9.09
N TYR A 194 -8.11 -1.63 -10.27
CA TYR A 194 -9.08 -0.54 -10.40
C TYR A 194 -10.46 -0.95 -9.89
N ASP A 195 -10.85 -2.23 -10.05
CA ASP A 195 -12.08 -2.78 -9.45
C ASP A 195 -12.02 -2.71 -7.91
N MET A 196 -10.87 -2.96 -7.33
CA MET A 196 -10.62 -2.82 -5.88
C MET A 196 -10.69 -1.34 -5.47
N LEU A 197 -9.98 -0.45 -6.17
CA LEU A 197 -9.98 0.99 -5.87
C LEU A 197 -11.36 1.63 -6.07
N GLY A 198 -12.16 1.16 -7.01
CA GLY A 198 -13.52 1.65 -7.24
C GLY A 198 -14.48 1.42 -6.06
N LYS A 199 -14.09 0.60 -5.07
CA LYS A 199 -14.83 0.40 -3.82
C LYS A 199 -14.52 1.44 -2.76
N VAL A 200 -13.44 2.24 -2.93
CA VAL A 200 -13.06 3.30 -1.99
C VAL A 200 -14.16 4.37 -1.97
N ASN A 201 -14.66 4.64 -0.78
CA ASN A 201 -15.69 5.66 -0.55
C ASN A 201 -15.51 6.21 0.86
N THR A 202 -14.87 7.36 0.96
CA THR A 202 -14.55 7.98 2.26
C THR A 202 -15.81 8.33 3.05
N GLU A 203 -16.88 8.76 2.39
CA GLU A 203 -18.14 9.12 3.07
C GLU A 203 -18.81 7.91 3.75
N LYS A 204 -18.56 6.70 3.22
CA LYS A 204 -19.06 5.44 3.79
C LYS A 204 -18.02 4.75 4.69
N SER A 205 -16.85 5.35 4.87
CA SER A 205 -15.78 4.74 5.66
C SER A 205 -16.16 4.58 7.13
N GLU A 206 -15.54 3.56 7.74
CA GLU A 206 -15.81 3.15 9.11
C GLU A 206 -14.78 3.76 10.08
N CYS A 207 -15.24 4.03 11.29
CA CYS A 207 -14.40 4.28 12.47
C CYS A 207 -14.81 3.31 13.59
N SER A 208 -13.89 3.06 14.51
CA SER A 208 -14.20 2.25 15.71
C SER A 208 -15.09 2.98 16.69
N ARG A 209 -15.16 4.33 16.61
CA ARG A 209 -15.97 5.19 17.46
C ARG A 209 -16.70 6.22 16.58
N ASP A 210 -17.98 6.47 16.87
CA ASP A 210 -18.77 7.46 16.13
C ASP A 210 -18.24 8.89 16.31
N GLU A 211 -17.69 9.22 17.49
CA GLU A 211 -17.10 10.53 17.76
C GLU A 211 -15.90 10.80 16.86
N ASP A 212 -15.01 9.81 16.67
CA ASP A 212 -13.87 9.92 15.78
C ASP A 212 -14.33 10.07 14.32
N ARG A 213 -15.38 9.34 13.93
CA ARG A 213 -15.97 9.46 12.59
C ARG A 213 -16.46 10.87 12.33
N GLN A 214 -17.20 11.48 13.29
CA GLN A 214 -17.68 12.85 13.13
C GLN A 214 -16.55 13.86 13.01
N ARG A 215 -15.50 13.71 13.82
CA ARG A 215 -14.30 14.57 13.78
C ARG A 215 -13.58 14.47 12.45
N ILE A 216 -13.31 13.25 12.00
CA ILE A 216 -12.69 12.99 10.70
C ILE A 216 -13.52 13.57 9.57
N PHE A 217 -14.82 13.32 9.56
CA PHE A 217 -15.70 13.79 8.50
C PHE A 217 -15.79 15.32 8.48
N THR A 218 -15.70 15.98 9.64
CA THR A 218 -15.63 17.44 9.71
C THR A 218 -14.32 17.94 9.10
N ALA A 219 -13.19 17.32 9.42
CA ALA A 219 -11.89 17.65 8.81
C ALA A 219 -11.91 17.43 7.29
N VAL A 220 -12.45 16.30 6.83
CA VAL A 220 -12.53 15.98 5.39
C VAL A 220 -13.40 16.98 4.62
N ARG A 221 -14.52 17.42 5.19
CA ARG A 221 -15.36 18.47 4.55
C ARG A 221 -14.63 19.81 4.40
N GLY A 222 -13.62 20.07 5.23
CA GLY A 222 -12.77 21.26 5.12
C GLY A 222 -11.63 21.14 4.10
N LEU A 223 -11.39 19.93 3.55
CA LEU A 223 -10.40 19.73 2.49
C LEU A 223 -10.90 20.25 1.14
N ASP A 224 -9.97 20.59 0.24
CA ASP A 224 -10.31 20.89 -1.15
C ASP A 224 -10.96 19.68 -1.81
N GLY A 225 -12.17 19.88 -2.34
CA GLY A 225 -13.00 18.83 -2.93
C GLY A 225 -13.64 17.85 -1.94
N GLY A 226 -13.47 18.05 -0.61
CA GLY A 226 -14.14 17.25 0.43
C GLY A 226 -13.89 15.75 0.29
N PHE A 227 -14.94 14.93 0.48
CA PHE A 227 -14.87 13.47 0.35
C PHE A 227 -14.37 13.02 -1.03
N SER A 228 -14.89 13.60 -2.10
CA SER A 228 -14.44 13.28 -3.46
C SER A 228 -12.99 13.70 -3.72
N GLY A 229 -12.51 14.77 -3.09
CA GLY A 229 -11.10 15.19 -3.12
C GLY A 229 -10.20 14.15 -2.47
N LEU A 230 -10.61 13.65 -1.30
CA LEU A 230 -9.88 12.61 -0.59
C LEU A 230 -9.89 11.29 -1.37
N ASP A 231 -11.04 10.85 -1.91
CA ASP A 231 -11.13 9.64 -2.73
C ASP A 231 -10.19 9.72 -3.95
N ARG A 232 -10.16 10.85 -4.66
CA ARG A 232 -9.21 11.07 -5.78
C ARG A 232 -7.76 11.01 -5.32
N SER A 233 -7.43 11.58 -4.16
CA SER A 233 -6.08 11.53 -3.59
C SER A 233 -5.64 10.10 -3.30
N VAL A 234 -6.52 9.30 -2.68
CA VAL A 234 -6.29 7.87 -2.42
C VAL A 234 -6.06 7.11 -3.72
N MET A 235 -6.95 7.29 -4.70
CA MET A 235 -6.83 6.61 -6.01
C MET A 235 -5.51 6.97 -6.71
N SER A 236 -5.12 8.25 -6.72
CA SER A 236 -3.86 8.68 -7.33
C SER A 236 -2.65 8.05 -6.63
N THR A 237 -2.62 8.10 -5.29
CA THR A 237 -1.51 7.57 -4.50
C THR A 237 -1.34 6.06 -4.72
N MET A 238 -2.44 5.32 -4.72
CA MET A 238 -2.43 3.88 -4.94
C MET A 238 -2.03 3.52 -6.38
N THR A 239 -2.49 4.28 -7.37
CA THR A 239 -2.13 4.06 -8.78
C THR A 239 -0.65 4.36 -9.02
N GLU A 240 -0.13 5.46 -8.49
CA GLU A 240 1.30 5.82 -8.58
C GLU A 240 2.19 4.78 -7.87
N TRP A 241 1.71 4.24 -6.74
CA TRP A 241 2.39 3.14 -6.07
C TRP A 241 2.43 1.89 -6.95
N LEU A 242 1.30 1.49 -7.57
CA LEU A 242 1.27 0.30 -8.42
C LEU A 242 2.19 0.44 -9.64
N GLU A 243 2.19 1.60 -10.31
CA GLU A 243 3.12 1.87 -11.42
C GLU A 243 4.56 1.64 -11.01
N ARG A 244 4.96 2.21 -9.87
CA ARG A 244 6.31 2.06 -9.34
C ARG A 244 6.62 0.61 -8.97
N GLN A 245 5.68 -0.08 -8.32
CA GLN A 245 5.85 -1.48 -7.92
C GLN A 245 6.04 -2.39 -9.15
N LEU A 246 5.23 -2.23 -10.20
CA LEU A 246 5.38 -3.02 -11.43
C LEU A 246 6.70 -2.73 -12.15
N ALA A 247 7.16 -1.47 -12.14
CA ALA A 247 8.45 -1.10 -12.71
C ALA A 247 9.63 -1.72 -11.93
N GLU A 248 9.55 -1.75 -10.60
CA GLU A 248 10.54 -2.39 -9.73
C GLU A 248 10.58 -3.91 -9.95
N GLU A 249 9.42 -4.59 -10.02
CA GLU A 249 9.33 -6.02 -10.31
C GLU A 249 9.89 -6.35 -11.70
N MET A 250 9.58 -5.52 -12.70
CA MET A 250 10.13 -5.65 -14.05
C MET A 250 11.64 -5.53 -14.05
N ALA A 251 12.20 -4.52 -13.38
CA ALA A 251 13.64 -4.34 -13.27
C ALA A 251 14.33 -5.51 -12.54
N GLY A 252 13.70 -6.05 -11.51
CA GLY A 252 14.16 -7.27 -10.81
C GLY A 252 14.16 -8.49 -11.74
N ALA A 253 13.11 -8.67 -12.53
CA ALA A 253 13.02 -9.75 -13.50
C ALA A 253 14.10 -9.66 -14.58
N VAL A 254 14.38 -8.45 -15.09
CA VAL A 254 15.49 -8.19 -16.03
C VAL A 254 16.84 -8.59 -15.40
N ALA A 255 17.09 -8.14 -14.17
CA ALA A 255 18.35 -8.44 -13.49
C ALA A 255 18.57 -9.95 -13.25
N CYS A 256 17.49 -10.72 -13.08
CA CYS A 256 17.50 -12.17 -12.89
C CYS A 256 17.37 -12.97 -14.19
N GLY A 257 17.23 -12.34 -15.36
CA GLY A 257 17.04 -13.01 -16.64
C GLY A 257 15.69 -13.74 -16.77
N GLN A 258 14.67 -13.30 -16.03
CA GLN A 258 13.33 -13.92 -16.01
C GLN A 258 12.42 -13.28 -17.08
N GLU A 259 12.69 -13.54 -18.37
CA GLU A 259 12.02 -12.89 -19.50
C GLU A 259 10.48 -13.05 -19.48
N ASP A 260 9.94 -14.18 -19.01
CA ASP A 260 8.49 -14.36 -18.91
C ASP A 260 7.87 -13.42 -17.85
N VAL A 261 8.49 -13.33 -16.68
CA VAL A 261 8.05 -12.41 -15.60
C VAL A 261 8.13 -10.96 -16.09
N GLU A 262 9.24 -10.60 -16.74
CA GLU A 262 9.43 -9.28 -17.34
C GLU A 262 8.31 -8.94 -18.33
N CYS A 263 8.01 -9.84 -19.28
CA CYS A 263 6.94 -9.63 -20.26
C CYS A 263 5.55 -9.49 -19.60
N ARG A 264 5.27 -10.25 -18.55
CA ARG A 264 4.01 -10.10 -17.79
C ARG A 264 3.92 -8.73 -17.12
N MET A 265 5.00 -8.25 -16.48
CA MET A 265 5.06 -6.92 -15.88
C MET A 265 4.93 -5.81 -16.92
N MET A 266 5.61 -5.93 -18.08
CA MET A 266 5.46 -5.01 -19.21
C MET A 266 4.01 -4.88 -19.66
N ASN A 267 3.32 -6.01 -19.86
CA ASN A 267 1.92 -5.99 -20.27
C ASN A 267 1.02 -5.33 -19.22
N ALA A 268 1.19 -5.68 -17.92
CA ALA A 268 0.40 -5.09 -16.86
C ALA A 268 0.60 -3.57 -16.77
N LEU A 269 1.84 -3.10 -16.87
CA LEU A 269 2.19 -1.68 -16.86
C LEU A 269 1.65 -0.96 -18.10
N ALA A 270 1.76 -1.57 -19.28
CA ALA A 270 1.21 -1.03 -20.52
C ALA A 270 -0.32 -0.93 -20.49
N ASP A 271 -1.00 -1.94 -19.93
CA ASP A 271 -2.46 -1.91 -19.74
C ASP A 271 -2.88 -0.78 -18.81
N MET A 272 -2.12 -0.51 -17.75
CA MET A 272 -2.35 0.64 -16.86
C MET A 272 -2.23 1.96 -17.62
N PHE A 273 -1.16 2.16 -18.39
CA PHE A 273 -0.98 3.39 -19.18
C PHE A 273 -2.07 3.54 -20.23
N LYS A 274 -2.45 2.44 -20.91
CA LYS A 274 -3.57 2.45 -21.86
C LYS A 274 -4.88 2.88 -21.21
N SER A 275 -5.20 2.35 -20.01
CA SER A 275 -6.43 2.71 -19.27
C SER A 275 -6.47 4.17 -18.82
N LYS A 276 -5.30 4.80 -18.65
CA LYS A 276 -5.14 6.23 -18.34
C LYS A 276 -5.12 7.12 -19.59
N GLY A 277 -5.16 6.52 -20.81
CA GLY A 277 -4.99 7.25 -22.06
C GLY A 277 -3.54 7.67 -22.37
N GLU A 278 -2.58 7.18 -21.60
CA GLU A 278 -1.15 7.46 -21.76
C GLU A 278 -0.53 6.52 -22.81
N TYR A 279 -1.09 6.53 -24.02
CA TYR A 279 -0.78 5.58 -25.09
C TYR A 279 0.69 5.58 -25.51
N ASP A 280 1.35 6.74 -25.48
CA ASP A 280 2.76 6.87 -25.88
C ASP A 280 3.71 6.20 -24.87
N ARG A 281 3.27 6.02 -23.63
CA ARG A 281 3.97 5.23 -22.61
C ARG A 281 3.68 3.74 -22.73
N ALA A 282 2.46 3.37 -23.13
CA ALA A 282 2.05 1.99 -23.30
C ALA A 282 2.68 1.32 -24.53
N LEU A 283 2.80 2.06 -25.64
CA LEU A 283 3.24 1.53 -26.94
C LEU A 283 4.60 0.81 -26.87
N PRO A 284 5.69 1.43 -26.39
CA PRO A 284 7.00 0.79 -26.35
C PRO A 284 7.01 -0.49 -25.51
N LEU A 285 6.24 -0.55 -24.43
CA LEU A 285 6.15 -1.74 -23.58
C LEU A 285 5.47 -2.91 -24.29
N TYR A 286 4.38 -2.66 -25.02
CA TYR A 286 3.73 -3.70 -25.82
C TYR A 286 4.59 -4.18 -26.97
N GLU A 287 5.28 -3.27 -27.69
CA GLU A 287 6.16 -3.62 -28.80
C GLU A 287 7.36 -4.46 -28.31
N GLU A 288 7.99 -4.06 -27.23
CA GLU A 288 9.11 -4.81 -26.64
C GLU A 288 8.68 -6.19 -26.12
N CYS A 289 7.56 -6.27 -25.39
CA CYS A 289 7.01 -7.53 -24.92
C CYS A 289 6.70 -8.48 -26.09
N LEU A 290 6.06 -7.98 -27.17
CA LEU A 290 5.77 -8.77 -28.36
C LEU A 290 7.06 -9.28 -29.01
N ALA A 291 8.07 -8.42 -29.16
CA ALA A 291 9.36 -8.80 -29.77
C ALA A 291 10.07 -9.88 -28.94
N LYS A 292 10.09 -9.76 -27.61
CA LYS A 292 10.68 -10.77 -26.71
C LYS A 292 9.95 -12.10 -26.82
N ARG A 293 8.60 -12.10 -26.76
CA ARG A 293 7.80 -13.31 -26.85
C ARG A 293 7.94 -14.00 -28.20
N LYS A 294 7.98 -13.25 -29.33
CA LYS A 294 8.27 -13.82 -30.64
C LYS A 294 9.61 -14.53 -30.69
N ARG A 295 10.65 -13.91 -30.11
CA ARG A 295 12.01 -14.48 -30.08
C ARG A 295 12.09 -15.76 -29.23
N VAL A 296 11.43 -15.78 -28.05
CA VAL A 296 11.59 -16.86 -27.05
C VAL A 296 10.60 -18.00 -27.28
N LEU A 297 9.36 -17.66 -27.57
CA LEU A 297 8.24 -18.61 -27.64
C LEU A 297 7.82 -18.94 -29.09
N GLY A 298 8.21 -18.09 -30.04
CA GLY A 298 7.77 -18.19 -31.43
C GLY A 298 6.49 -17.42 -31.73
N ASP A 299 6.23 -17.26 -33.03
CA ASP A 299 5.14 -16.40 -33.55
C ASP A 299 3.72 -16.92 -33.27
N ASP A 300 3.56 -18.24 -33.12
CA ASP A 300 2.25 -18.87 -32.97
C ASP A 300 1.93 -19.26 -31.51
N HIS A 301 2.84 -18.94 -30.55
CA HIS A 301 2.61 -19.24 -29.14
C HIS A 301 1.43 -18.40 -28.58
N PRO A 302 0.54 -18.97 -27.74
CA PRO A 302 -0.62 -18.26 -27.17
C PRO A 302 -0.29 -16.91 -26.55
N ASP A 303 0.82 -16.82 -25.79
CA ASP A 303 1.24 -15.59 -25.15
C ASP A 303 1.76 -14.55 -26.14
N THR A 304 2.40 -14.98 -27.23
CA THR A 304 2.81 -14.09 -28.34
C THR A 304 1.57 -13.51 -29.03
N LEU A 305 0.58 -14.35 -29.26
CA LEU A 305 -0.70 -13.92 -29.85
C LEU A 305 -1.49 -13.00 -28.91
N THR A 306 -1.36 -13.19 -27.60
CA THR A 306 -1.92 -12.27 -26.60
C THR A 306 -1.24 -10.90 -26.67
N SER A 307 0.10 -10.83 -26.74
CA SER A 307 0.81 -9.56 -26.90
C SER A 307 0.48 -8.86 -28.23
N LEU A 308 0.33 -9.61 -29.31
CA LEU A 308 -0.10 -9.09 -30.61
C LEU A 308 -1.49 -8.45 -30.53
N ASN A 309 -2.43 -9.13 -29.86
CA ASN A 309 -3.78 -8.61 -29.64
C ASN A 309 -3.79 -7.37 -28.75
N ASN A 310 -2.96 -7.31 -27.71
CA ASN A 310 -2.86 -6.14 -26.82
C ASN A 310 -2.32 -4.91 -27.56
N LEU A 311 -1.36 -5.10 -28.48
CA LEU A 311 -0.86 -4.03 -29.33
C LEU A 311 -1.95 -3.55 -30.31
N ALA A 312 -2.73 -4.47 -30.89
CA ALA A 312 -3.87 -4.11 -31.75
C ALA A 312 -4.93 -3.30 -30.97
N LEU A 313 -5.27 -3.73 -29.74
CA LEU A 313 -6.18 -3.01 -28.84
C LEU A 313 -5.67 -1.61 -28.47
N LEU A 314 -4.36 -1.42 -28.35
CA LEU A 314 -3.79 -0.09 -28.13
C LEU A 314 -4.05 0.83 -29.31
N PHE A 315 -3.78 0.38 -30.57
CA PHE A 315 -4.04 1.17 -31.78
C PHE A 315 -5.53 1.45 -31.95
N ASP A 316 -6.39 0.49 -31.66
CA ASP A 316 -7.84 0.66 -31.68
C ASP A 316 -8.28 1.76 -30.68
N SER A 317 -7.74 1.72 -29.46
CA SER A 317 -8.00 2.74 -28.42
C SER A 317 -7.50 4.14 -28.80
N LYS A 318 -6.45 4.23 -29.63
CA LYS A 318 -5.95 5.48 -30.22
C LYS A 318 -6.77 5.97 -31.41
N GLY A 319 -7.68 5.16 -31.94
CA GLY A 319 -8.39 5.43 -33.21
C GLY A 319 -7.54 5.17 -34.46
N GLU A 320 -6.39 4.53 -34.33
CA GLU A 320 -5.48 4.16 -35.43
C GLU A 320 -5.90 2.83 -36.05
N TYR A 321 -7.12 2.76 -36.60
CA TYR A 321 -7.74 1.52 -37.08
C TYR A 321 -6.98 0.87 -38.21
N ASP A 322 -6.32 1.64 -39.10
CA ASP A 322 -5.49 1.13 -40.18
C ASP A 322 -4.28 0.32 -39.70
N ARG A 323 -3.82 0.60 -38.48
CA ARG A 323 -2.75 -0.14 -37.78
C ARG A 323 -3.30 -1.31 -36.98
N ALA A 324 -4.47 -1.15 -36.37
CA ALA A 324 -5.09 -2.20 -35.56
C ALA A 324 -5.57 -3.39 -36.38
N LEU A 325 -6.26 -3.13 -37.51
CA LEU A 325 -6.90 -4.18 -38.32
C LEU A 325 -5.95 -5.28 -38.79
N PRO A 326 -4.77 -4.98 -39.39
CA PRO A 326 -3.84 -6.02 -39.81
C PRO A 326 -3.36 -6.92 -38.65
N LEU A 327 -3.15 -6.35 -37.45
CA LEU A 327 -2.72 -7.09 -36.27
C LEU A 327 -3.81 -8.03 -35.76
N TYR A 328 -5.07 -7.59 -35.77
CA TYR A 328 -6.21 -8.44 -35.43
C TYR A 328 -6.37 -9.60 -36.41
N GLU A 329 -6.25 -9.32 -37.72
CA GLU A 329 -6.34 -10.34 -38.77
C GLU A 329 -5.21 -11.37 -38.65
N GLU A 330 -3.96 -10.92 -38.42
CA GLU A 330 -2.81 -11.80 -38.16
C GLU A 330 -3.06 -12.66 -36.93
N CYS A 331 -3.49 -12.06 -35.80
CA CYS A 331 -3.77 -12.77 -34.55
C CYS A 331 -4.85 -13.84 -34.75
N LEU A 332 -5.95 -13.49 -35.43
CA LEU A 332 -7.05 -14.41 -35.70
C LEU A 332 -6.63 -15.57 -36.61
N ALA A 333 -5.87 -15.28 -37.67
CA ALA A 333 -5.37 -16.30 -38.59
C ALA A 333 -4.44 -17.31 -37.91
N LYS A 334 -3.56 -16.82 -37.03
CA LYS A 334 -2.65 -17.65 -36.23
C LYS A 334 -3.39 -18.49 -35.19
N ARG A 335 -4.33 -17.89 -34.44
CA ARG A 335 -5.15 -18.65 -33.48
C ARG A 335 -5.94 -19.78 -34.09
N LYS A 336 -6.50 -19.59 -35.32
CA LYS A 336 -7.22 -20.64 -36.03
C LYS A 336 -6.33 -21.79 -36.51
N ARG A 337 -5.00 -21.60 -36.61
CA ARG A 337 -4.05 -22.66 -36.95
C ARG A 337 -3.59 -23.50 -35.77
N VAL A 338 -3.67 -22.94 -34.60
CA VAL A 338 -3.20 -23.57 -33.35
C VAL A 338 -4.33 -24.32 -32.62
N LEU A 339 -5.60 -23.97 -32.90
CA LEU A 339 -6.80 -24.70 -32.46
C LEU A 339 -7.12 -25.84 -33.43
#